data_ecc6e1c51a2b875bbc730517eb65cef4
#
_entry.id   ecc6e1c51a2b875bbc730517eb65cef4
#
_cell.length_a   1.000
_cell.length_b   1.000
_cell.length_c   1.000
_cell.angle_alpha   90.00
_cell.angle_beta   90.00
_cell.angle_gamma   90.00
#
_symmetry.space_group_name_H-M   'P 1'
#
loop_
_entity.id
_entity.type
_entity.pdbx_description
1 polymer ?
#
loop_
_entity_poly.entity_id
_entity_poly.type
_entity_poly.pdbx_seq_one_letter_code
_entity_poly.pdbx_strand_id
1 'polypeptide(L)'
;MRAPAVSATLALSFLLVLPGCGGGGPSEAPTTATTLAPSQAQTTTTAAAGKAEDEAAPLLAWADASPEEGQAPLTVEFKADVEGGTPPLKYTWAFGDGTPNSSEANPKHVYEKAGKFRADLTVNDSAGDSDTDYIEIEVR
;
A
#
# COMPACT_ATOMS: atom_id res chain seq x y z
N MET A 1 -26.91 -40.33 17.93
CA MET A 1 -26.51 -40.98 16.68
C MET A 1 -25.44 -40.10 16.05
N ARG A 2 -24.24 -40.40 16.33
CA ARG A 2 -23.07 -40.85 15.53
C ARG A 2 -22.69 -39.90 14.39
N ALA A 3 -21.60 -39.22 14.60
CA ALA A 3 -20.71 -38.65 13.59
C ALA A 3 -20.10 -39.71 12.68
N PRO A 4 -19.53 -39.34 11.55
CA PRO A 4 -18.11 -39.65 11.45
C PRO A 4 -17.24 -38.49 10.89
N ALA A 5 -16.04 -38.46 11.43
CA ALA A 5 -14.87 -37.77 10.93
C ALA A 5 -14.36 -38.40 9.63
N VAL A 6 -13.81 -37.60 8.76
CA VAL A 6 -12.89 -38.07 7.71
C VAL A 6 -11.66 -37.16 7.70
N SER A 7 -10.58 -37.70 8.21
CA SER A 7 -9.21 -37.26 7.99
C SER A 7 -8.82 -37.58 6.55
N ALA A 8 -8.16 -36.66 5.90
CA ALA A 8 -7.32 -36.96 4.73
C ALA A 8 -6.03 -36.15 4.83
N THR A 9 -5.04 -36.82 5.34
CA THR A 9 -3.62 -36.48 5.27
C THR A 9 -3.14 -36.76 3.85
N LEU A 10 -2.57 -35.81 3.19
CA LEU A 10 -1.76 -36.08 2.01
C LEU A 10 -0.44 -35.29 2.13
N ALA A 11 0.58 -36.05 2.52
CA ALA A 11 1.97 -35.69 2.40
C ALA A 11 2.39 -35.88 0.94
N LEU A 12 3.02 -34.90 0.35
CA LEU A 12 3.76 -35.10 -0.88
C LEU A 12 5.14 -34.44 -0.75
N SER A 13 6.09 -35.34 -0.51
CA SER A 13 7.53 -35.11 -0.66
C SER A 13 7.84 -34.78 -2.12
N PHE A 14 8.63 -33.78 -2.35
CA PHE A 14 9.34 -33.64 -3.62
C PHE A 14 10.77 -33.20 -3.38
N LEU A 15 11.55 -34.11 -3.52
CA LEU A 15 12.81 -34.50 -4.06
C LEU A 15 13.66 -33.38 -4.69
N LEU A 16 14.78 -33.22 -4.05
CA LEU A 16 16.00 -32.51 -4.42
C LEU A 16 16.65 -33.13 -5.67
N VAL A 17 16.94 -32.32 -6.67
CA VAL A 17 17.92 -32.68 -7.70
C VAL A 17 18.82 -31.48 -7.99
N LEU A 18 20.06 -31.56 -7.55
CA LEU A 18 21.23 -30.98 -8.20
C LEU A 18 21.89 -32.16 -8.96
N PRO A 19 22.52 -31.97 -10.09
CA PRO A 19 23.88 -31.45 -10.20
C PRO A 19 24.21 -30.79 -11.55
N GLY A 20 25.35 -30.15 -11.62
CA GLY A 20 25.93 -29.80 -12.89
C GLY A 20 27.16 -28.90 -12.81
N CYS A 21 28.23 -29.53 -12.51
CA CYS A 21 29.59 -29.02 -12.55
C CYS A 21 30.09 -28.92 -14.02
N GLY A 22 30.95 -27.96 -14.29
CA GLY A 22 31.78 -27.87 -15.50
C GLY A 22 32.04 -26.39 -15.81
N GLY A 23 33.19 -25.88 -15.68
CA GLY A 23 34.52 -26.31 -15.90
C GLY A 23 35.18 -25.45 -16.97
N GLY A 24 36.32 -24.85 -16.62
CA GLY A 24 37.33 -24.39 -17.56
C GLY A 24 37.20 -22.91 -17.95
N GLY A 25 38.12 -22.10 -17.73
CA GLY A 25 39.52 -22.10 -17.63
C GLY A 25 40.09 -20.80 -18.17
N PRO A 26 41.30 -20.44 -17.87
CA PRO A 26 41.74 -19.08 -17.84
C PRO A 26 42.49 -18.69 -19.11
N SER A 27 42.76 -17.43 -19.24
CA SER A 27 43.85 -16.86 -20.03
C SER A 27 43.45 -15.46 -20.49
N GLU A 28 44.15 -14.51 -20.38
CA GLU A 28 45.44 -13.96 -20.13
C GLU A 28 45.29 -12.46 -20.26
N ALA A 29 45.84 -11.76 -19.37
CA ALA A 29 46.30 -10.40 -19.63
C ALA A 29 47.61 -10.53 -20.47
N PRO A 30 48.09 -9.52 -21.13
CA PRO A 30 48.64 -8.39 -20.43
C PRO A 30 48.70 -7.04 -21.18
N THR A 31 48.99 -6.04 -20.39
CA THR A 31 49.93 -4.90 -20.65
C THR A 31 49.58 -3.97 -21.81
N THR A 32 49.55 -2.74 -21.65
CA THR A 32 50.55 -1.72 -21.32
C THR A 32 49.88 -0.37 -21.34
N ALA A 33 50.00 0.32 -20.30
CA ALA A 33 50.77 1.54 -20.09
C ALA A 33 50.48 2.75 -21.04
N THR A 34 50.33 3.80 -20.39
CA THR A 34 50.94 5.10 -20.66
C THR A 34 49.92 6.23 -20.79
N THR A 35 49.82 6.95 -19.68
CA THR A 35 50.27 8.34 -19.53
C THR A 35 49.35 9.43 -20.06
N LEU A 36 49.18 10.36 -19.12
CA LEU A 36 48.90 11.78 -19.21
C LEU A 36 47.45 12.20 -19.00
N ALA A 37 47.17 12.56 -17.77
CA ALA A 37 46.42 13.78 -17.51
C ALA A 37 47.34 15.00 -17.95
N PRO A 38 46.83 16.15 -18.12
CA PRO A 38 45.68 16.79 -17.53
C PRO A 38 44.88 17.61 -18.55
N SER A 39 43.71 17.97 -18.28
CA SER A 39 43.26 19.31 -18.55
C SER A 39 41.87 19.53 -18.00
N GLN A 40 41.85 20.38 -17.07
CA GLN A 40 40.76 21.22 -16.72
C GLN A 40 39.99 21.71 -17.97
N ALA A 41 38.76 21.39 -17.99
CA ALA A 41 37.80 22.23 -18.66
C ALA A 41 36.64 22.36 -17.71
N GLN A 42 36.69 23.42 -16.99
CA GLN A 42 35.51 24.06 -16.51
C GLN A 42 34.61 24.29 -17.69
N THR A 43 33.53 23.65 -17.73
CA THR A 43 32.38 24.13 -18.43
C THR A 43 31.27 24.17 -17.40
N THR A 44 31.20 25.37 -16.88
CA THR A 44 29.96 26.13 -16.91
C THR A 44 28.71 25.29 -16.90
N THR A 45 28.25 25.07 -15.70
CA THR A 45 26.90 25.37 -15.31
C THR A 45 26.07 25.89 -16.46
N THR A 46 25.48 25.01 -17.17
CA THR A 46 24.19 25.28 -17.71
C THR A 46 23.24 24.76 -16.63
N ALA A 47 22.72 25.69 -15.89
CA ALA A 47 21.50 25.48 -15.18
C ALA A 47 20.51 24.93 -16.19
N ALA A 48 20.38 23.64 -16.22
CA ALA A 48 19.20 23.04 -16.74
C ALA A 48 18.09 23.65 -15.89
N ALA A 49 17.24 24.37 -16.61
CA ALA A 49 16.02 24.89 -16.05
C ALA A 49 15.47 23.84 -15.13
N GLY A 50 15.33 24.22 -13.87
CA GLY A 50 14.63 23.41 -12.92
C GLY A 50 13.33 22.99 -13.56
N LYS A 51 13.24 21.74 -13.86
CA LYS A 51 11.99 21.08 -13.80
C LYS A 51 11.54 21.42 -12.40
N ALA A 52 10.54 22.29 -12.29
CA ALA A 52 9.82 22.40 -11.08
C ALA A 52 9.45 20.96 -10.75
N GLU A 53 10.13 20.39 -9.80
CA GLU A 53 9.62 19.24 -9.12
C GLU A 53 8.34 19.81 -8.53
N ASP A 54 7.27 19.47 -9.19
CA ASP A 54 5.95 19.49 -8.63
C ASP A 54 6.10 18.50 -7.47
N GLU A 55 6.57 19.00 -6.33
CA GLU A 55 6.50 18.26 -5.10
C GLU A 55 5.00 18.10 -4.89
N ALA A 56 4.50 16.97 -5.34
CA ALA A 56 3.15 16.56 -5.07
C ALA A 56 2.99 16.72 -3.55
N ALA A 57 2.06 17.58 -3.16
CA ALA A 57 1.79 17.79 -1.75
C ALA A 57 1.55 16.42 -1.12
N PRO A 58 2.09 16.16 0.08
CA PRO A 58 1.92 14.87 0.71
C PRO A 58 0.42 14.53 0.77
N LEU A 59 0.10 13.28 0.52
CA LEU A 59 -1.25 12.77 0.64
C LEU A 59 -1.65 12.81 2.11
N LEU A 60 -2.71 13.53 2.43
CA LEU A 60 -3.32 13.61 3.75
C LEU A 60 -4.81 13.27 3.63
N ALA A 61 -5.28 12.35 4.44
CA ALA A 61 -6.67 11.92 4.45
C ALA A 61 -7.27 12.04 5.85
N TRP A 62 -8.50 12.49 5.92
CA TRP A 62 -9.29 12.55 7.15
C TRP A 62 -10.60 11.80 6.96
N ALA A 63 -10.95 11.03 8.00
CA ALA A 63 -12.22 10.34 8.09
C ALA A 63 -13.20 11.19 8.91
N ASP A 64 -14.41 11.39 8.38
CA ASP A 64 -15.52 12.00 9.08
C ASP A 64 -16.74 11.09 9.00
N ALA A 65 -17.61 11.13 10.01
CA ALA A 65 -18.81 10.32 10.05
C ALA A 65 -19.96 11.04 10.74
N SER A 66 -21.17 10.81 10.28
CA SER A 66 -22.34 11.41 10.89
C SER A 66 -23.56 10.47 10.78
N PRO A 67 -24.25 10.17 11.90
CA PRO A 67 -23.86 10.41 13.29
C PRO A 67 -22.78 9.44 13.77
N GLU A 68 -21.95 9.86 14.74
CA GLU A 68 -20.93 9.02 15.38
C GLU A 68 -21.49 8.13 16.49
N GLU A 69 -22.67 8.48 17.00
CA GLU A 69 -23.36 7.70 18.03
C GLU A 69 -24.88 7.63 17.79
N GLY A 70 -25.48 6.51 18.23
CA GLY A 70 -26.92 6.34 18.12
C GLY A 70 -27.37 4.95 18.55
N GLN A 71 -28.65 4.65 18.33
CA GLN A 71 -29.23 3.35 18.64
C GLN A 71 -29.20 2.43 17.43
N ALA A 72 -29.00 1.13 17.66
CA ALA A 72 -29.09 0.12 16.61
C ALA A 72 -30.54 -0.04 16.09
N PRO A 73 -30.79 -0.18 14.78
CA PRO A 73 -29.80 -0.06 13.69
C PRO A 73 -29.40 1.40 13.42
N LEU A 74 -28.10 1.69 13.40
CA LEU A 74 -27.59 3.03 13.15
C LEU A 74 -27.05 3.16 11.72
N THR A 75 -27.65 4.06 10.95
CA THR A 75 -27.13 4.41 9.63
C THR A 75 -26.16 5.57 9.77
N VAL A 76 -24.92 5.34 9.34
CA VAL A 76 -23.82 6.31 9.40
C VAL A 76 -23.41 6.67 7.97
N GLU A 77 -23.29 7.98 7.73
CA GLU A 77 -22.72 8.50 6.50
C GLU A 77 -21.25 8.84 6.75
N PHE A 78 -20.37 8.20 6.00
CA PHE A 78 -18.94 8.45 6.07
C PHE A 78 -18.50 9.42 4.99
N LYS A 79 -17.49 10.20 5.28
CA LYS A 79 -16.89 11.16 4.34
C LYS A 79 -15.39 11.10 4.44
N ALA A 80 -14.72 10.99 3.29
CA ALA A 80 -13.29 11.13 3.19
C ALA A 80 -12.96 12.53 2.67
N ASP A 81 -12.23 13.29 3.46
CA ASP A 81 -11.61 14.53 3.01
C ASP A 81 -10.13 14.28 2.74
N VAL A 82 -9.63 14.72 1.60
CA VAL A 82 -8.25 14.45 1.16
C VAL A 82 -7.61 15.72 0.64
N GLU A 83 -6.41 16.00 1.11
CA GLU A 83 -5.55 17.06 0.59
C GLU A 83 -4.27 16.46 -0.01
N GLY A 84 -3.79 17.05 -1.09
CA GLY A 84 -2.61 16.57 -1.79
C GLY A 84 -2.83 15.26 -2.55
N GLY A 85 -1.75 14.50 -2.72
CA GLY A 85 -1.75 13.26 -3.47
C GLY A 85 -1.89 13.42 -4.99
N THR A 86 -1.56 12.39 -5.72
CA THR A 86 -1.61 12.36 -7.18
C THR A 86 -2.80 11.54 -7.66
N PRO A 87 -3.79 12.12 -8.36
CA PRO A 87 -4.93 11.36 -8.87
C PRO A 87 -4.51 10.28 -9.89
N PRO A 88 -5.29 9.20 -10.02
CA PRO A 88 -6.52 8.88 -9.31
C PRO A 88 -6.29 8.38 -7.89
N LEU A 89 -7.17 8.81 -6.98
CA LEU A 89 -7.19 8.36 -5.60
C LEU A 89 -8.08 7.12 -5.46
N LYS A 90 -7.66 6.19 -4.62
CA LYS A 90 -8.41 4.97 -4.28
C LYS A 90 -8.73 4.99 -2.79
N TYR A 91 -9.99 4.81 -2.47
CA TYR A 91 -10.51 4.78 -1.12
C TYR A 91 -10.78 3.34 -0.70
N THR A 92 -10.57 3.05 0.56
CA THR A 92 -10.96 1.78 1.18
C THR A 92 -11.44 2.05 2.59
N TRP A 93 -12.71 1.74 2.86
CA TRP A 93 -13.32 1.82 4.17
C TRP A 93 -13.52 0.45 4.76
N ALA A 94 -13.04 0.23 5.98
CA ALA A 94 -13.30 -0.97 6.75
C ALA A 94 -14.11 -0.56 8.00
N PHE A 95 -15.35 -1.02 8.11
CA PHE A 95 -16.31 -0.53 9.12
C PHE A 95 -16.13 -1.18 10.50
N GLY A 96 -15.30 -2.22 10.62
CA GLY A 96 -14.97 -2.84 11.90
C GLY A 96 -16.05 -3.75 12.49
N ASP A 97 -17.16 -3.96 11.80
CA ASP A 97 -18.26 -4.83 12.21
C ASP A 97 -18.25 -6.20 11.52
N GLY A 98 -17.26 -6.45 10.67
CA GLY A 98 -17.10 -7.68 9.88
C GLY A 98 -17.85 -7.67 8.56
N THR A 99 -18.44 -6.56 8.17
CA THR A 99 -19.01 -6.38 6.82
C THR A 99 -17.93 -6.13 5.77
N PRO A 100 -18.25 -6.31 4.48
CA PRO A 100 -17.31 -6.00 3.40
C PRO A 100 -16.89 -4.54 3.37
N ASN A 101 -15.64 -4.30 2.99
CA ASN A 101 -15.11 -2.96 2.81
C ASN A 101 -15.81 -2.22 1.66
N SER A 102 -15.90 -0.90 1.76
CA SER A 102 -16.36 -0.03 0.66
C SER A 102 -15.19 0.67 -0.02
N SER A 103 -15.30 0.90 -1.32
CA SER A 103 -14.35 1.67 -2.12
C SER A 103 -14.86 3.04 -2.53
N GLU A 104 -15.98 3.45 -1.99
CA GLU A 104 -16.55 4.77 -2.24
C GLU A 104 -15.87 5.82 -1.37
N ALA A 105 -15.74 7.06 -1.87
CA ALA A 105 -15.20 8.16 -1.08
C ALA A 105 -16.13 8.53 0.11
N ASN A 106 -17.45 8.45 -0.12
CA ASN A 106 -18.46 8.82 0.87
C ASN A 106 -19.51 7.70 0.99
N PRO A 107 -19.17 6.55 1.64
CA PRO A 107 -20.11 5.45 1.77
C PRO A 107 -21.12 5.67 2.88
N LYS A 108 -22.27 5.00 2.75
CA LYS A 108 -23.24 4.83 3.84
C LYS A 108 -23.16 3.40 4.35
N HIS A 109 -23.13 3.28 5.67
CA HIS A 109 -23.12 1.98 6.33
C HIS A 109 -24.13 1.88 7.44
N VAL A 110 -24.69 0.70 7.68
CA VAL A 110 -25.67 0.44 8.73
C VAL A 110 -25.10 -0.55 9.74
N TYR A 111 -24.94 -0.09 10.96
CA TYR A 111 -24.57 -0.94 12.08
C TYR A 111 -25.82 -1.52 12.73
N GLU A 112 -26.03 -2.82 12.57
CA GLU A 112 -27.21 -3.53 13.08
C GLU A 112 -27.11 -3.87 14.57
N LYS A 113 -25.90 -3.88 15.10
CA LYS A 113 -25.62 -4.33 16.47
C LYS A 113 -25.11 -3.18 17.33
N ALA A 114 -25.48 -3.20 18.60
CA ALA A 114 -24.88 -2.32 19.59
C ALA A 114 -23.43 -2.69 19.83
N GLY A 115 -22.57 -1.71 19.99
CA GLY A 115 -21.13 -1.87 20.23
C GLY A 115 -20.35 -0.62 19.85
N LYS A 116 -19.04 -0.70 20.08
CA LYS A 116 -18.09 0.29 19.59
C LYS A 116 -17.39 -0.28 18.37
N PHE A 117 -17.49 0.42 17.28
CA PHE A 117 -16.90 0.03 16.02
C PHE A 117 -15.86 1.07 15.63
N ARG A 118 -14.75 0.60 15.09
CA ARG A 118 -13.73 1.45 14.51
C ARG A 118 -13.82 1.33 13.00
N ALA A 119 -14.12 2.44 12.36
CA ALA A 119 -14.08 2.53 10.91
C ALA A 119 -12.72 3.10 10.48
N ASP A 120 -11.98 2.35 9.69
CA ASP A 120 -10.68 2.74 9.16
C ASP A 120 -10.82 3.17 7.70
N LEU A 121 -10.32 4.36 7.39
CA LEU A 121 -10.17 4.88 6.03
C LEU A 121 -8.72 4.68 5.58
N THR A 122 -8.53 4.12 4.42
CA THR A 122 -7.23 4.11 3.73
C THR A 122 -7.40 4.75 2.37
N VAL A 123 -6.55 5.71 2.08
CA VAL A 123 -6.48 6.37 0.77
C VAL A 123 -5.13 6.08 0.14
N ASN A 124 -5.14 5.68 -1.11
CA ASN A 124 -3.93 5.46 -1.90
C ASN A 124 -3.99 6.34 -3.14
N ASP A 125 -2.88 6.92 -3.49
CA ASP A 125 -2.74 7.70 -4.71
C ASP A 125 -2.07 6.93 -5.85
N SER A 126 -1.95 7.55 -7.00
CA SER A 126 -1.30 6.94 -8.17
C SER A 126 0.23 6.99 -8.12
N ALA A 127 0.80 7.81 -7.26
CA ALA A 127 2.25 7.89 -7.06
C ALA A 127 2.76 6.77 -6.15
N GLY A 128 1.85 6.12 -5.40
CA GLY A 128 2.15 5.05 -4.47
C GLY A 128 2.16 5.50 -3.01
N ASP A 129 1.76 6.73 -2.76
CA ASP A 129 1.58 7.23 -1.41
C ASP A 129 0.26 6.74 -0.83
N SER A 130 0.23 6.56 0.47
CA SER A 130 -0.97 6.13 1.20
C SER A 130 -1.06 6.84 2.54
N ASP A 131 -2.28 7.20 2.91
CA ASP A 131 -2.59 7.71 4.23
C ASP A 131 -3.79 6.98 4.81
N THR A 132 -3.85 6.91 6.15
CA THR A 132 -4.89 6.17 6.87
C THR A 132 -5.34 6.95 8.08
N ASP A 133 -6.64 7.10 8.19
CA ASP A 133 -7.29 7.70 9.36
C ASP A 133 -8.42 6.80 9.85
N TYR A 134 -8.94 7.05 11.04
CA TYR A 134 -10.02 6.26 11.62
C TYR A 134 -10.98 7.09 12.45
N ILE A 135 -12.20 6.57 12.58
CA ILE A 135 -13.24 7.15 13.42
C ILE A 135 -13.93 6.05 14.23
N GLU A 136 -14.30 6.37 15.46
CA GLU A 136 -15.01 5.46 16.34
C GLU A 136 -16.52 5.75 16.33
N ILE A 137 -17.32 4.72 16.11
CA ILE A 137 -18.77 4.79 16.10
C ILE A 137 -19.32 4.04 17.32
N GLU A 138 -20.13 4.70 18.13
CA GLU A 138 -20.78 4.09 19.29
C GLU A 138 -22.27 3.82 19.03
N VAL A 139 -22.60 2.53 18.92
CA VAL A 139 -23.98 2.08 18.71
C VAL A 139 -24.52 1.51 20.01
N ARG A 140 -25.66 1.99 20.43
CA ARG A 140 -26.36 1.61 21.69
C ARG A 140 -27.62 0.80 21.42
#